data_30c4a65a708e850d940ca05f17e80ad0
#
_entry.id   30c4a65a708e850d940ca05f17e80ad0
#
_cell.length_a   1.000
_cell.length_b   1.000
_cell.length_c   1.000
_cell.angle_alpha   90.00
_cell.angle_beta   90.00
_cell.angle_gamma   90.00
#
_symmetry.space_group_name_H-M   'P 1'
#
loop_
_entity.id
_entity.type
_entity.pdbx_description
1 polymer ?
#
loop_
_entity_poly.entity_id
_entity_poly.type
_entity_poly.pdbx_seq_one_letter_code
_entity_poly.pdbx_strand_id
1 'polypeptide(L)'
;MQQYMVQIIKNLKEKGYRQLNPESNNVYGRADSDAVYIVVIGSNHNLDSETLKKFNNKILLDVSSDSHRKVNLLNILITPNGMFDDMTKKIVEELDNVWLFAEDYGKLYIFENQPTDFDSLYDVIDKKTVVDNRRSQHNLIRMFGVVTPILLLINILVYVACIFVYQPTELAVEVLAISEKGQYYRFLTSMFTHFGIAHLVGNMVILIALGARV
;
A
#
# COMPACT_ATOMS: atom_id res chain seq x y z
N MET A 1 3.12 3.95 5.70
CA MET A 1 4.58 4.20 5.85
C MET A 1 5.26 3.24 6.83
N GLN A 2 4.87 3.15 8.09
CA GLN A 2 5.57 2.30 9.08
C GLN A 2 5.54 0.80 8.74
N GLN A 3 4.48 0.26 8.16
CA GLN A 3 4.34 -1.18 7.93
C GLN A 3 5.34 -1.74 6.89
N TYR A 4 5.51 -1.07 5.75
CA TYR A 4 6.46 -1.50 4.71
C TYR A 4 7.91 -1.28 5.13
N MET A 5 8.19 -0.17 5.82
CA MET A 5 9.50 0.08 6.37
C MET A 5 9.94 -1.03 7.34
N VAL A 6 9.04 -1.44 8.25
CA VAL A 6 9.28 -2.56 9.18
C VAL A 6 9.52 -3.87 8.42
N GLN A 7 8.74 -4.12 7.34
CA GLN A 7 8.90 -5.34 6.54
C GLN A 7 10.22 -5.34 5.76
N ILE A 8 10.60 -4.22 5.14
CA ILE A 8 11.90 -4.09 4.46
C ILE A 8 13.05 -4.32 5.44
N ILE A 9 12.99 -3.69 6.62
CA ILE A 9 13.99 -3.89 7.68
C ILE A 9 14.07 -5.36 8.11
N LYS A 10 12.95 -6.04 8.29
CA LYS A 10 12.90 -7.46 8.62
C LYS A 10 13.58 -8.29 7.53
N ASN A 11 13.26 -8.03 6.26
CA ASN A 11 13.86 -8.73 5.13
C ASN A 11 15.38 -8.49 5.03
N LEU A 12 15.85 -7.28 5.30
CA LEU A 12 17.28 -6.98 5.38
C LEU A 12 17.96 -7.76 6.51
N LYS A 13 17.36 -7.80 7.70
CA LYS A 13 17.91 -8.55 8.85
C LYS A 13 17.96 -10.05 8.55
N GLU A 14 16.97 -10.63 7.92
CA GLU A 14 16.95 -12.04 7.49
C GLU A 14 18.08 -12.35 6.49
N LYS A 15 18.47 -11.38 5.67
CA LYS A 15 19.60 -11.49 4.74
C LYS A 15 20.96 -11.24 5.41
N GLY A 16 21.00 -10.92 6.70
CA GLY A 16 22.23 -10.73 7.46
C GLY A 16 22.70 -9.28 7.60
N TYR A 17 21.88 -8.31 7.17
CA TYR A 17 22.16 -6.90 7.42
C TYR A 17 21.98 -6.57 8.91
N ARG A 18 22.87 -5.77 9.45
CA ARG A 18 22.81 -5.27 10.83
C ARG A 18 22.75 -3.75 10.81
N GLN A 19 22.07 -3.18 11.78
CA GLN A 19 22.04 -1.73 11.96
C GLN A 19 23.43 -1.22 12.33
N LEU A 20 23.96 -0.25 11.59
CA LEU A 20 25.32 0.26 11.77
C LEU A 20 25.40 1.27 12.91
N ASN A 21 24.37 2.09 13.11
CA ASN A 21 24.32 3.07 14.18
C ASN A 21 22.95 3.04 14.88
N PRO A 22 22.91 2.78 16.22
CA PRO A 22 21.66 2.79 16.98
C PRO A 22 20.94 4.15 16.99
N GLU A 23 21.67 5.25 16.89
CA GLU A 23 21.10 6.61 16.84
C GLU A 23 20.55 6.99 15.47
N SER A 24 21.05 6.34 14.41
CA SER A 24 20.61 6.52 13.02
C SER A 24 19.75 5.29 12.64
N ASN A 25 18.47 5.35 12.95
CA ASN A 25 17.54 4.23 12.86
C ASN A 25 17.39 3.57 11.48
N ASN A 26 18.03 4.09 10.43
CA ASN A 26 17.72 3.74 9.04
C ASN A 26 18.94 3.30 8.21
N VAL A 27 20.07 3.04 8.82
CA VAL A 27 21.31 2.62 8.13
C VAL A 27 21.66 1.19 8.51
N TYR A 28 21.73 0.31 7.52
CA TYR A 28 22.00 -1.11 7.67
C TYR A 28 23.21 -1.51 6.83
N GLY A 29 24.08 -2.34 7.37
CA GLY A 29 25.27 -2.83 6.67
C GLY A 29 25.42 -4.33 6.76
N ARG A 30 26.00 -4.90 5.69
CA ARG A 30 26.44 -6.29 5.60
C ARG A 30 27.84 -6.32 5.00
N ALA A 31 28.76 -7.00 5.63
CA ALA A 31 30.10 -7.26 5.09
C ALA A 31 30.16 -8.64 4.47
N ASP A 32 30.71 -8.73 3.27
CA ASP A 32 31.08 -9.97 2.60
C ASP A 32 32.61 -10.06 2.50
N SER A 33 33.14 -11.14 1.89
CA SER A 33 34.60 -11.33 1.69
C SER A 33 35.23 -10.12 1.01
N ASP A 34 34.63 -9.58 -0.04
CA ASP A 34 35.21 -8.63 -0.97
C ASP A 34 34.62 -7.21 -0.87
N ALA A 35 33.42 -7.08 -0.30
CA ALA A 35 32.69 -5.83 -0.27
C ALA A 35 31.91 -5.62 1.03
N VAL A 36 31.63 -4.36 1.32
CA VAL A 36 30.67 -3.91 2.33
C VAL A 36 29.47 -3.31 1.59
N TYR A 37 28.28 -3.79 1.92
CA TYR A 37 27.02 -3.32 1.39
C TYR A 37 26.30 -2.50 2.45
N ILE A 38 25.94 -1.27 2.12
CA ILE A 38 25.21 -0.36 3.01
C ILE A 38 23.86 -0.04 2.39
N VAL A 39 22.80 -0.15 3.16
CA VAL A 39 21.45 0.22 2.77
C VAL A 39 20.93 1.29 3.70
N VAL A 40 20.54 2.41 3.12
CA VAL A 40 19.88 3.53 3.80
C VAL A 40 18.40 3.48 3.46
N ILE A 41 17.52 3.43 4.45
CA ILE A 41 16.07 3.47 4.24
C ILE A 41 15.59 4.86 4.65
N GLY A 42 14.92 5.57 3.74
CA GLY A 42 14.40 6.90 3.96
C GLY A 42 12.97 7.08 3.46
N SER A 43 12.33 8.14 3.93
CA SER A 43 11.11 8.67 3.33
C SER A 43 11.49 9.88 2.47
N ASN A 44 10.83 10.05 1.33
CA ASN A 44 11.07 11.20 0.45
C ASN A 44 10.50 12.53 0.99
N HIS A 45 9.79 12.54 2.13
CA HIS A 45 9.25 13.76 2.71
C HIS A 45 10.38 14.73 3.06
N ASN A 46 10.44 15.86 2.36
CA ASN A 46 11.39 16.96 2.56
C ASN A 46 12.89 16.58 2.39
N LEU A 47 13.19 15.52 1.64
CA LEU A 47 14.55 15.09 1.36
C LEU A 47 14.96 15.65 0.00
N ASP A 48 15.97 16.53 -0.03
CA ASP A 48 16.59 17.00 -1.26
C ASP A 48 17.83 16.18 -1.63
N SER A 49 18.21 16.23 -2.92
CA SER A 49 19.33 15.46 -3.45
C SER A 49 20.69 15.86 -2.82
N GLU A 50 20.86 17.12 -2.48
CA GLU A 50 22.11 17.61 -1.90
C GLU A 50 22.30 17.13 -0.47
N THR A 51 21.25 17.15 0.33
CA THR A 51 21.23 16.61 1.69
C THR A 51 21.52 15.10 1.69
N LEU A 52 20.90 14.36 0.75
CA LEU A 52 21.14 12.92 0.61
C LEU A 52 22.58 12.62 0.18
N LYS A 53 23.14 13.39 -0.76
CA LYS A 53 24.56 13.30 -1.16
C LYS A 53 25.52 13.52 0.02
N LYS A 54 25.29 14.57 0.79
CA LYS A 54 26.10 14.87 1.98
C LYS A 54 26.04 13.74 3.02
N PHE A 55 24.85 13.20 3.24
CA PHE A 55 24.64 12.08 4.16
C PHE A 55 25.34 10.81 3.68
N ASN A 56 25.20 10.45 2.39
CA ASN A 56 25.86 9.31 1.78
C ASN A 56 27.38 9.42 1.87
N ASN A 57 27.95 10.60 1.55
CA ASN A 57 29.38 10.85 1.64
C ASN A 57 29.92 10.68 3.07
N LYS A 58 29.16 11.15 4.07
CA LYS A 58 29.55 10.95 5.47
C LYS A 58 29.61 9.46 5.82
N ILE A 59 28.58 8.68 5.47
CA ILE A 59 28.57 7.23 5.73
C ILE A 59 29.72 6.54 5.02
N LEU A 60 29.96 6.87 3.76
CA LEU A 60 31.06 6.29 2.97
C LEU A 60 32.43 6.59 3.60
N LEU A 61 32.67 7.81 4.09
CA LEU A 61 33.89 8.18 4.77
C LEU A 61 34.05 7.39 6.10
N ASP A 62 33.00 7.33 6.90
CA ASP A 62 33.02 6.63 8.19
C ASP A 62 33.33 5.13 8.03
N VAL A 63 32.74 4.48 7.01
CA VAL A 63 32.92 3.03 6.78
C VAL A 63 34.21 2.74 6.02
N SER A 64 34.63 3.57 5.07
CA SER A 64 35.88 3.34 4.30
C SER A 64 37.12 3.57 5.11
N SER A 65 37.08 4.35 6.20
CA SER A 65 38.21 4.49 7.12
C SER A 65 38.54 3.20 7.87
N ASP A 66 37.54 2.38 8.10
CA ASP A 66 37.68 1.13 8.88
C ASP A 66 37.86 -0.13 8.01
N SER A 67 37.69 -0.02 6.71
CA SER A 67 37.65 -1.18 5.81
C SER A 67 38.47 -0.97 4.56
N HIS A 68 39.36 -1.90 4.22
CA HIS A 68 40.07 -1.94 2.92
C HIS A 68 39.21 -2.54 1.79
N ARG A 69 37.93 -2.81 2.03
CA ARG A 69 36.99 -3.44 1.09
C ARG A 69 36.27 -2.39 0.28
N LYS A 70 35.78 -2.78 -0.89
CA LYS A 70 34.90 -1.94 -1.67
C LYS A 70 33.61 -1.67 -0.92
N VAL A 71 33.25 -0.40 -0.73
CA VAL A 71 31.99 -0.01 -0.06
C VAL A 71 30.97 0.33 -1.14
N ASN A 72 29.83 -0.35 -1.13
CA ASN A 72 28.67 -0.09 -1.98
C ASN A 72 27.54 0.45 -1.11
N LEU A 73 26.88 1.52 -1.55
CA LEU A 73 25.78 2.16 -0.82
C LEU A 73 24.55 2.26 -1.71
N LEU A 74 23.38 1.89 -1.16
CA LEU A 74 22.08 1.99 -1.80
C LEU A 74 21.11 2.74 -0.89
N ASN A 75 20.38 3.69 -1.45
CA ASN A 75 19.26 4.35 -0.80
C ASN A 75 17.94 3.72 -1.24
N ILE A 76 17.10 3.33 -0.30
CA ILE A 76 15.72 2.88 -0.56
C ILE A 76 14.78 3.95 -0.01
N LEU A 77 14.17 4.72 -0.92
CA LEU A 77 13.24 5.78 -0.56
C LEU A 77 11.81 5.27 -0.65
N ILE A 78 11.08 5.38 0.44
CA ILE A 78 9.66 4.99 0.53
C ILE A 78 8.81 6.22 0.18
N THR A 79 7.98 6.07 -0.85
CA THR A 79 7.07 7.12 -1.34
C THR A 79 5.62 6.71 -1.05
N PRO A 80 4.78 7.58 -0.44
CA PRO A 80 3.42 7.20 -0.05
C PRO A 80 2.49 6.93 -1.23
N ASN A 81 2.57 7.69 -2.32
CA ASN A 81 1.54 7.69 -3.35
C ASN A 81 1.98 7.13 -4.71
N GLY A 82 3.13 6.46 -4.81
CA GLY A 82 3.66 6.03 -6.11
C GLY A 82 3.75 7.16 -7.17
N MET A 83 3.33 8.36 -6.82
CA MET A 83 3.55 9.56 -7.61
C MET A 83 4.94 10.09 -7.29
N PHE A 84 5.79 10.08 -8.28
CA PHE A 84 7.11 10.68 -8.18
C PHE A 84 6.94 12.19 -8.34
N ASP A 85 6.98 12.91 -7.23
CA ASP A 85 7.05 14.36 -7.23
C ASP A 85 8.37 14.85 -7.89
N ASP A 86 8.43 16.13 -8.21
CA ASP A 86 9.58 16.69 -8.90
C ASP A 86 10.87 16.60 -8.06
N MET A 87 10.75 16.58 -6.73
CA MET A 87 11.89 16.36 -5.83
C MET A 87 12.42 14.92 -5.93
N THR A 88 11.52 13.94 -5.92
CA THR A 88 11.89 12.52 -6.08
C THR A 88 12.53 12.26 -7.45
N LYS A 89 11.97 12.84 -8.53
CA LYS A 89 12.55 12.75 -9.87
C LYS A 89 13.98 13.29 -9.90
N LYS A 90 14.19 14.48 -9.33
CA LYS A 90 15.50 15.11 -9.24
C LYS A 90 16.51 14.25 -8.46
N ILE A 91 16.09 13.62 -7.35
CA ILE A 91 16.94 12.71 -6.58
C ILE A 91 17.40 11.53 -7.46
N VAL A 92 16.48 10.91 -8.19
CA VAL A 92 16.76 9.74 -9.04
C VAL A 92 17.63 10.12 -10.25
N GLU A 93 17.46 11.33 -10.81
CA GLU A 93 18.28 11.82 -11.93
C GLU A 93 19.72 12.17 -11.51
N GLU A 94 19.90 12.71 -10.30
CA GLU A 94 21.17 13.19 -9.80
C GLU A 94 22.01 12.15 -9.05
N LEU A 95 21.40 11.05 -8.60
CA LEU A 95 22.03 9.97 -7.84
C LEU A 95 21.89 8.65 -8.61
N ASP A 96 22.93 7.84 -8.60
CA ASP A 96 23.02 6.52 -9.27
C ASP A 96 22.88 5.32 -8.32
N ASN A 97 22.38 5.57 -7.11
CA ASN A 97 22.29 4.57 -6.04
C ASN A 97 20.96 4.70 -5.26
N VAL A 98 19.84 4.87 -5.97
CA VAL A 98 18.52 5.09 -5.36
C VAL A 98 17.49 4.13 -5.95
N TRP A 99 16.85 3.35 -5.08
CA TRP A 99 15.65 2.60 -5.40
C TRP A 99 14.43 3.25 -4.76
N LEU A 100 13.30 3.27 -5.47
CA LEU A 100 12.04 3.82 -4.95
C LEU A 100 11.09 2.68 -4.61
N PHE A 101 10.53 2.72 -3.41
CA PHE A 101 9.48 1.80 -2.99
C PHE A 101 8.15 2.55 -2.86
N ALA A 102 7.19 2.26 -3.75
CA ALA A 102 5.86 2.83 -3.71
C ALA A 102 4.98 2.07 -2.71
N GLU A 103 4.64 2.74 -1.62
CA GLU A 103 3.89 2.14 -0.50
C GLU A 103 2.51 1.67 -0.94
N ASP A 104 1.75 2.48 -1.69
CA ASP A 104 0.39 2.17 -2.10
C ASP A 104 0.29 0.93 -3.00
N TYR A 105 1.33 0.67 -3.78
CA TYR A 105 1.39 -0.47 -4.70
C TYR A 105 2.19 -1.65 -4.13
N GLY A 106 2.92 -1.44 -3.02
CA GLY A 106 3.84 -2.45 -2.48
C GLY A 106 4.90 -2.88 -3.48
N LYS A 107 5.36 -1.96 -4.33
CA LYS A 107 6.22 -2.26 -5.48
C LYS A 107 7.51 -1.46 -5.47
N LEU A 108 8.61 -2.14 -5.81
CA LEU A 108 9.92 -1.55 -5.99
C LEU A 108 10.09 -1.05 -7.44
N TYR A 109 10.60 0.19 -7.59
CA TYR A 109 10.94 0.81 -8.88
C TYR A 109 12.43 1.08 -8.95
N ILE A 110 13.05 0.57 -10.00
CA ILE A 110 14.47 0.79 -10.34
C ILE A 110 14.51 1.47 -11.70
N PHE A 111 15.12 2.63 -11.77
CA PHE A 111 15.26 3.41 -13.01
C PHE A 111 16.51 2.97 -13.77
N GLU A 112 16.59 3.33 -15.06
CA GLU A 112 17.66 2.87 -15.97
C GLU A 112 19.07 3.27 -15.51
N ASN A 113 19.23 4.42 -14.84
CA ASN A 113 20.50 4.92 -14.31
C ASN A 113 20.86 4.31 -12.93
N GLN A 114 20.03 3.41 -12.39
CA GLN A 114 20.23 2.84 -11.07
C GLN A 114 20.74 1.39 -11.14
N PRO A 115 21.43 0.89 -10.10
CA PRO A 115 21.89 -0.50 -10.09
C PRO A 115 20.70 -1.46 -10.14
N THR A 116 20.67 -2.34 -11.14
CA THR A 116 19.61 -3.35 -11.31
C THR A 116 19.74 -4.48 -10.30
N ASP A 117 20.93 -4.74 -9.80
CA ASP A 117 21.19 -5.65 -8.70
C ASP A 117 22.07 -4.97 -7.64
N PHE A 118 21.73 -5.19 -6.41
CA PHE A 118 22.49 -4.77 -5.24
C PHE A 118 22.41 -5.86 -4.19
N ASP A 119 23.46 -6.69 -4.12
CA ASP A 119 23.52 -7.81 -3.17
C ASP A 119 22.29 -8.75 -3.25
N SER A 120 21.72 -8.93 -4.44
CA SER A 120 20.47 -9.69 -4.66
C SER A 120 19.31 -9.24 -3.76
N LEU A 121 19.24 -7.95 -3.44
CA LEU A 121 18.17 -7.38 -2.58
C LEU A 121 16.85 -7.25 -3.32
N TYR A 122 16.88 -7.13 -4.65
CA TYR A 122 15.66 -7.00 -5.44
C TYR A 122 14.65 -8.11 -5.12
N ASP A 123 15.09 -9.36 -5.22
CA ASP A 123 14.23 -10.53 -4.94
C ASP A 123 13.73 -10.58 -3.49
N VAL A 124 14.53 -10.09 -2.56
CA VAL A 124 14.20 -10.08 -1.13
C VAL A 124 13.18 -9.00 -0.81
N ILE A 125 13.31 -7.82 -1.41
CA ILE A 125 12.41 -6.68 -1.14
C ILE A 125 11.12 -6.82 -1.94
N ASP A 126 11.20 -7.04 -3.26
CA ASP A 126 10.03 -7.06 -4.13
C ASP A 126 9.16 -8.32 -3.90
N LYS A 127 9.73 -9.51 -4.01
CA LYS A 127 8.97 -10.77 -3.88
C LYS A 127 8.42 -11.00 -2.48
N LYS A 128 9.22 -10.82 -1.43
CA LYS A 128 8.75 -11.03 -0.06
C LYS A 128 7.75 -9.97 0.38
N THR A 129 7.96 -8.72 0.01
CA THR A 129 7.04 -7.63 0.37
C THR A 129 5.70 -7.80 -0.35
N VAL A 130 5.69 -8.23 -1.61
CA VAL A 130 4.48 -8.55 -2.36
C VAL A 130 3.75 -9.77 -1.79
N VAL A 131 4.45 -10.80 -1.34
CA VAL A 131 3.83 -11.99 -0.74
C VAL A 131 3.17 -11.66 0.61
N ASP A 132 3.83 -10.88 1.46
CA ASP A 132 3.24 -10.46 2.74
C ASP A 132 2.07 -9.49 2.52
N ASN A 133 2.12 -8.65 1.50
CA ASN A 133 1.00 -7.80 1.11
C ASN A 133 -0.17 -8.62 0.54
N ARG A 134 0.08 -9.70 -0.22
CA ARG A 134 -0.98 -10.63 -0.64
C ARG A 134 -1.63 -11.36 0.54
N ARG A 135 -0.88 -11.70 1.59
CA ARG A 135 -1.44 -12.20 2.86
C ARG A 135 -2.25 -11.14 3.60
N SER A 136 -1.86 -9.86 3.51
CA SER A 136 -2.64 -8.73 4.04
C SER A 136 -3.89 -8.45 3.22
N GLN A 137 -3.87 -8.68 1.91
CA GLN A 137 -5.07 -8.58 1.04
C GLN A 137 -6.10 -9.69 1.29
N HIS A 138 -5.74 -10.80 1.94
CA HIS A 138 -6.71 -11.79 2.40
C HIS A 138 -7.63 -11.30 3.53
N ASN A 139 -7.37 -10.13 4.09
CA ASN A 139 -8.33 -9.44 4.93
C ASN A 139 -9.25 -8.52 4.08
N LEU A 140 -10.01 -9.11 3.12
CA LEU A 140 -11.12 -8.42 2.45
C LEU A 140 -12.05 -7.71 3.46
N ILE A 141 -12.24 -8.29 4.63
CA ILE A 141 -12.99 -7.72 5.75
C ILE A 141 -12.35 -6.40 6.26
N ARG A 142 -11.01 -6.27 6.23
CA ARG A 142 -10.33 -5.03 6.59
C ARG A 142 -10.41 -3.95 5.51
N MET A 143 -10.48 -4.36 4.24
CA MET A 143 -10.55 -3.44 3.10
C MET A 143 -11.96 -2.82 2.93
N PHE A 144 -13.02 -3.58 3.25
CA PHE A 144 -14.42 -3.13 3.11
C PHE A 144 -15.04 -2.67 4.43
N GLY A 145 -14.29 -2.70 5.54
CA GLY A 145 -14.89 -2.52 6.87
C GLY A 145 -15.98 -3.58 7.14
N VAL A 146 -16.67 -3.44 8.24
CA VAL A 146 -17.78 -4.34 8.59
C VAL A 146 -19.08 -3.90 7.90
N VAL A 147 -19.21 -2.64 7.55
CA VAL A 147 -20.45 -2.04 7.05
C VAL A 147 -20.79 -2.51 5.63
N THR A 148 -19.83 -2.48 4.70
CA THR A 148 -20.06 -2.86 3.30
C THR A 148 -20.58 -4.30 3.14
N PRO A 149 -19.96 -5.35 3.74
CA PRO A 149 -20.49 -6.71 3.63
C PRO A 149 -21.86 -6.88 4.31
N ILE A 150 -22.16 -6.16 5.39
CA ILE A 150 -23.48 -6.16 6.00
C ILE A 150 -24.52 -5.58 5.04
N LEU A 151 -24.23 -4.43 4.41
CA LEU A 151 -25.12 -3.82 3.43
C LEU A 151 -25.34 -4.71 2.21
N LEU A 152 -24.29 -5.37 1.70
CA LEU A 152 -24.40 -6.37 0.63
C LEU A 152 -25.36 -7.50 1.02
N LEU A 153 -25.17 -8.06 2.21
CA LEU A 153 -26.03 -9.14 2.73
C LEU A 153 -27.48 -8.71 2.86
N ILE A 154 -27.74 -7.52 3.41
CA ILE A 154 -29.12 -6.98 3.56
C ILE A 154 -29.77 -6.84 2.18
N ASN A 155 -29.10 -6.27 1.19
CA ASN A 155 -29.63 -6.11 -0.17
C ASN A 155 -29.99 -7.45 -0.81
N ILE A 156 -29.14 -8.47 -0.66
CA ILE A 156 -29.39 -9.82 -1.17
C ILE A 156 -30.60 -10.45 -0.47
N LEU A 157 -30.66 -10.36 0.86
CA LEU A 157 -31.76 -10.93 1.65
C LEU A 157 -33.11 -10.28 1.31
N VAL A 158 -33.13 -8.94 1.18
CA VAL A 158 -34.37 -8.22 0.78
C VAL A 158 -34.78 -8.62 -0.63
N TYR A 159 -33.83 -8.73 -1.57
CA TYR A 159 -34.14 -9.18 -2.93
C TYR A 159 -34.75 -10.61 -2.95
N VAL A 160 -34.14 -11.52 -2.22
CA VAL A 160 -34.65 -12.88 -2.10
C VAL A 160 -36.07 -12.89 -1.45
N ALA A 161 -36.28 -12.08 -0.41
CA ALA A 161 -37.61 -11.95 0.21
C ALA A 161 -38.63 -11.37 -0.77
N CYS A 162 -38.27 -10.45 -1.64
CA CYS A 162 -39.12 -9.90 -2.70
C CYS A 162 -39.46 -10.93 -3.78
N ILE A 163 -38.62 -11.95 -4.01
CA ILE A 163 -38.94 -13.04 -4.96
C ILE A 163 -39.99 -13.99 -4.39
N PHE A 164 -39.92 -14.32 -3.09
CA PHE A 164 -40.70 -15.41 -2.50
C PHE A 164 -41.88 -14.97 -1.62
N VAL A 165 -41.80 -13.78 -1.01
CA VAL A 165 -42.73 -13.37 0.07
C VAL A 165 -43.43 -12.06 -0.24
N TYR A 166 -42.74 -11.05 -0.76
CA TYR A 166 -43.25 -9.69 -0.94
C TYR A 166 -43.18 -9.27 -2.40
N GLN A 167 -44.12 -8.39 -2.81
CA GLN A 167 -43.96 -7.69 -4.08
C GLN A 167 -42.94 -6.50 -3.85
N PRO A 168 -42.01 -6.27 -4.76
CA PRO A 168 -41.06 -5.10 -4.65
C PRO A 168 -41.79 -3.78 -4.48
N THR A 169 -42.98 -3.63 -5.07
CA THR A 169 -43.84 -2.46 -4.97
C THR A 169 -44.39 -2.21 -3.55
N GLU A 170 -44.49 -3.22 -2.72
CA GLU A 170 -44.94 -3.06 -1.34
C GLU A 170 -43.94 -2.41 -0.43
N LEU A 171 -42.65 -2.54 -0.76
CA LEU A 171 -41.49 -1.95 -0.03
C LEU A 171 -40.95 -0.65 -0.68
N ALA A 172 -41.31 -0.41 -1.94
CA ALA A 172 -40.89 0.77 -2.68
C ALA A 172 -41.65 2.03 -2.23
N VAL A 173 -41.07 3.19 -2.49
CA VAL A 173 -41.72 4.49 -2.25
C VAL A 173 -42.96 4.61 -3.13
N GLU A 174 -44.11 4.84 -2.48
CA GLU A 174 -45.39 5.10 -3.13
C GLU A 174 -46.03 6.31 -2.46
N VAL A 175 -46.32 7.37 -3.24
CA VAL A 175 -46.81 8.65 -2.72
C VAL A 175 -48.11 8.47 -1.92
N LEU A 176 -49.09 7.76 -2.45
CA LEU A 176 -50.39 7.54 -1.78
C LEU A 176 -50.26 6.73 -0.50
N ALA A 177 -49.37 5.74 -0.46
CA ALA A 177 -49.11 4.95 0.72
C ALA A 177 -48.49 5.78 1.85
N ILE A 178 -47.67 6.76 1.50
CA ILE A 178 -47.04 7.65 2.46
C ILE A 178 -48.01 8.73 2.94
N SER A 179 -48.71 9.42 2.01
CA SER A 179 -49.55 10.57 2.36
C SER A 179 -50.86 10.18 3.03
N GLU A 180 -51.52 9.09 2.58
CA GLU A 180 -52.81 8.70 3.08
C GLU A 180 -52.74 7.62 4.18
N LYS A 181 -51.75 6.68 4.07
CA LYS A 181 -51.64 5.56 5.00
C LYS A 181 -50.52 5.74 6.02
N GLY A 182 -49.75 6.84 5.97
CA GLY A 182 -48.65 7.13 6.91
C GLY A 182 -47.51 6.11 6.88
N GLN A 183 -47.27 5.44 5.73
CA GLN A 183 -46.26 4.38 5.60
C GLN A 183 -44.86 4.95 5.39
N TYR A 184 -44.38 5.77 6.31
CA TYR A 184 -43.05 6.45 6.22
C TYR A 184 -41.87 5.51 6.19
N TYR A 185 -42.01 4.27 6.71
CA TYR A 185 -40.96 3.24 6.65
C TYR A 185 -40.53 2.92 5.21
N ARG A 186 -41.37 3.19 4.22
CA ARG A 186 -41.06 2.97 2.80
C ARG A 186 -39.90 3.83 2.28
N PHE A 187 -39.61 4.94 2.91
CA PHE A 187 -38.40 5.70 2.59
C PHE A 187 -37.12 4.91 2.91
N LEU A 188 -37.13 4.13 4.00
CA LEU A 188 -35.99 3.29 4.37
C LEU A 188 -35.97 2.00 3.57
N THR A 189 -37.10 1.30 3.44
CA THR A 189 -37.13 -0.01 2.76
C THR A 189 -36.88 0.08 1.28
N SER A 190 -37.28 1.20 0.63
CA SER A 190 -37.03 1.42 -0.79
C SER A 190 -35.55 1.47 -1.16
N MET A 191 -34.66 1.82 -0.22
CA MET A 191 -33.21 1.81 -0.44
C MET A 191 -32.64 0.42 -0.72
N PHE A 192 -33.36 -0.63 -0.27
CA PHE A 192 -32.96 -2.03 -0.40
C PHE A 192 -33.80 -2.82 -1.42
N THR A 193 -34.81 -2.18 -2.05
CA THR A 193 -35.66 -2.84 -3.05
C THR A 193 -35.03 -2.81 -4.44
N HIS A 194 -35.08 -3.96 -5.12
CA HIS A 194 -34.55 -4.11 -6.47
C HIS A 194 -35.59 -4.78 -7.37
N PHE A 195 -35.93 -4.13 -8.48
CA PHE A 195 -36.95 -4.62 -9.43
C PHE A 195 -36.44 -5.68 -10.41
N GLY A 196 -35.14 -6.03 -10.34
CA GLY A 196 -34.55 -7.08 -11.17
C GLY A 196 -33.09 -7.35 -10.85
N ILE A 197 -32.61 -8.51 -11.29
CA ILE A 197 -31.25 -8.97 -11.01
C ILE A 197 -30.19 -8.02 -11.56
N ALA A 198 -30.38 -7.43 -12.73
CA ALA A 198 -29.43 -6.48 -13.32
C ALA A 198 -29.29 -5.21 -12.47
N HIS A 199 -30.40 -4.71 -11.90
CA HIS A 199 -30.39 -3.57 -11.00
C HIS A 199 -29.67 -3.89 -9.69
N LEU A 200 -29.95 -5.08 -9.09
CA LEU A 200 -29.24 -5.55 -7.92
C LEU A 200 -27.72 -5.63 -8.16
N VAL A 201 -27.30 -6.31 -9.23
CA VAL A 201 -25.87 -6.51 -9.55
C VAL A 201 -25.19 -5.17 -9.78
N GLY A 202 -25.80 -4.25 -10.54
CA GLY A 202 -25.24 -2.91 -10.78
C GLY A 202 -24.98 -2.15 -9.46
N ASN A 203 -25.97 -2.14 -8.56
CA ASN A 203 -25.82 -1.49 -7.25
C ASN A 203 -24.76 -2.17 -6.36
N MET A 204 -24.68 -3.50 -6.39
CA MET A 204 -23.65 -4.24 -5.63
C MET A 204 -22.25 -3.95 -6.12
N VAL A 205 -22.03 -3.84 -7.43
CA VAL A 205 -20.73 -3.46 -8.02
C VAL A 205 -20.31 -2.06 -7.55
N ILE A 206 -21.23 -1.10 -7.60
CA ILE A 206 -20.98 0.26 -7.13
C ILE A 206 -20.67 0.30 -5.63
N LEU A 207 -21.48 -0.43 -4.83
CA LEU A 207 -21.29 -0.52 -3.37
C LEU A 207 -19.92 -1.12 -3.01
N ILE A 208 -19.47 -2.14 -3.73
CA ILE A 208 -18.13 -2.72 -3.56
C ILE A 208 -17.05 -1.72 -3.94
N ALA A 209 -17.18 -1.08 -5.10
CA ALA A 209 -16.19 -0.14 -5.62
C ALA A 209 -16.01 1.10 -4.71
N LEU A 210 -17.09 1.61 -4.13
CA LEU A 210 -17.06 2.76 -3.21
C LEU A 210 -16.70 2.33 -1.79
N GLY A 211 -17.23 1.21 -1.32
CA GLY A 211 -17.00 0.71 0.04
C GLY A 211 -15.56 0.26 0.30
N ALA A 212 -14.79 -0.04 -0.75
CA ALA A 212 -13.37 -0.33 -0.65
C ALA A 212 -12.50 0.90 -0.31
N ARG A 213 -13.06 2.12 -0.36
CA ARG A 213 -12.35 3.38 -0.14
C ARG A 213 -12.69 4.04 1.20
N VAL A 214 -13.60 3.48 1.96
CA VAL A 214 -14.01 3.92 3.29
C VAL A 214 -13.39 3.01 4.34
#